data_e8abccec1c0aff2b0ff304a90dbe7646
#
_entry.id   e8abccec1c0aff2b0ff304a90dbe7646
#
_cell.length_a   1.000
_cell.length_b   1.000
_cell.length_c   1.000
_cell.angle_alpha   90.00
_cell.angle_beta   90.00
_cell.angle_gamma   90.00
#
_symmetry.space_group_name_H-M   'P 1'
#
loop_
_entity.id
_entity.type
_entity.pdbx_description
1 polymer ?
#
loop_
_entity_poly.entity_id
_entity_poly.type
_entity_poly.pdbx_seq_one_letter_code
_entity_poly.pdbx_strand_id
1 'polypeptide(L)'
;NHFKFQRPYGSYVMENVLFKISFPAEFHAQTACEAAFTLHEWMAQHGKSVDQIKQVTIRTHEACIRIIDKKGPLNNPADRDHCVQYMVAIPLIFGRLTAKDYEDEFAADPRIDEIRAKINCVEDSQFTHDYHDPEKRSIANALTIEFTDGSKSPEIVVEYPVGHRRRRDEGLPLLISKYQRNLSRIFDKEHCQQIEAVSLDFDRLKDVQIDEFLTLFVKI
;
A
#
# COMPACT_ATOMS: atom_id res chain seq x y z
N ASN A 1 25.11 -27.08 18.73
CA ASN A 1 24.07 -26.92 17.73
C ASN A 1 24.55 -25.85 16.74
N HIS A 2 24.83 -26.26 15.50
CA HIS A 2 25.21 -25.31 14.44
C HIS A 2 23.94 -24.93 13.69
N PHE A 3 23.72 -23.63 13.54
CA PHE A 3 22.68 -23.11 12.68
C PHE A 3 23.03 -23.43 11.22
N LYS A 4 22.11 -24.03 10.49
CA LYS A 4 22.27 -24.32 9.06
C LYS A 4 21.30 -23.43 8.26
N PHE A 5 21.86 -22.63 7.35
CA PHE A 5 21.04 -21.94 6.37
C PHE A 5 20.40 -22.96 5.42
N GLN A 6 19.10 -22.88 5.26
CA GLN A 6 18.34 -23.77 4.37
C GLN A 6 18.56 -23.45 2.89
N ARG A 7 19.02 -22.23 2.59
CA ARG A 7 19.24 -21.73 1.23
C ARG A 7 20.57 -20.98 1.16
N PRO A 8 21.25 -20.95 0.01
CA PRO A 8 22.35 -20.02 -0.24
C PRO A 8 21.84 -18.56 -0.18
N TYR A 9 22.73 -17.63 0.11
CA TYR A 9 22.34 -16.21 0.19
C TYR A 9 21.78 -15.67 -1.13
N GLY A 10 22.47 -15.87 -2.25
CA GLY A 10 22.00 -15.49 -3.60
C GLY A 10 21.21 -14.19 -3.65
N SER A 11 20.23 -14.13 -4.52
CA SER A 11 19.30 -13.01 -4.69
C SER A 11 18.01 -13.13 -3.86
N TYR A 12 17.97 -14.04 -2.90
CA TYR A 12 16.77 -14.42 -2.16
C TYR A 12 15.94 -13.22 -1.62
N VAL A 13 16.60 -12.21 -1.06
CA VAL A 13 15.94 -11.02 -0.53
C VAL A 13 15.26 -10.24 -1.65
N MET A 14 15.94 -10.03 -2.77
CA MET A 14 15.43 -9.27 -3.90
C MET A 14 14.27 -9.99 -4.62
N GLU A 15 14.30 -11.31 -4.65
CA GLU A 15 13.24 -12.11 -5.26
C GLU A 15 11.93 -12.06 -4.47
N ASN A 16 12.03 -11.92 -3.16
CA ASN A 16 10.86 -12.01 -2.26
C ASN A 16 10.43 -10.67 -1.66
N VAL A 17 11.14 -9.56 -1.98
CA VAL A 17 10.76 -8.25 -1.47
C VAL A 17 9.42 -7.81 -2.04
N LEU A 18 8.57 -7.29 -1.16
CA LEU A 18 7.35 -6.60 -1.55
C LEU A 18 7.68 -5.14 -1.89
N PHE A 19 7.30 -4.70 -3.05
CA PHE A 19 7.41 -3.30 -3.43
C PHE A 19 6.18 -2.52 -3.00
N LYS A 20 6.33 -1.55 -2.11
CA LYS A 20 5.30 -0.54 -1.82
C LYS A 20 5.30 0.49 -2.96
N ILE A 21 4.67 0.15 -4.06
CA ILE A 21 4.80 0.86 -5.33
C ILE A 21 4.00 2.14 -5.33
N SER A 22 2.70 2.05 -5.08
CA SER A 22 1.77 3.16 -5.35
C SER A 22 1.59 4.07 -4.14
N PHE A 23 1.61 3.52 -2.93
CA PHE A 23 1.26 4.24 -1.71
C PHE A 23 1.97 3.66 -0.48
N PRO A 24 2.24 4.49 0.53
CA PRO A 24 2.85 4.05 1.78
C PRO A 24 1.77 3.55 2.74
N ALA A 25 1.57 2.24 2.85
CA ALA A 25 0.72 1.62 3.84
C ALA A 25 1.46 0.45 4.49
N GLU A 26 1.15 0.15 5.74
CA GLU A 26 1.63 -1.04 6.39
C GLU A 26 1.27 -2.29 5.55
N PHE A 27 2.09 -3.32 5.63
CA PHE A 27 2.06 -4.47 4.73
C PHE A 27 0.70 -5.17 4.64
N HIS A 28 0.05 -5.40 5.79
CA HIS A 28 -1.24 -6.10 5.87
C HIS A 28 -2.42 -5.26 5.39
N ALA A 29 -2.24 -3.93 5.29
CA ALA A 29 -3.25 -3.01 4.80
C ALA A 29 -3.16 -2.73 3.30
N GLN A 30 -2.10 -3.15 2.60
CA GLN A 30 -1.88 -2.80 1.19
C GLN A 30 -3.09 -3.16 0.31
N THR A 31 -3.57 -4.39 0.42
CA THR A 31 -4.72 -4.87 -0.36
C THR A 31 -6.05 -4.26 0.08
N ALA A 32 -6.19 -3.92 1.37
CA ALA A 32 -7.35 -3.17 1.87
C ALA A 32 -7.40 -1.74 1.28
N CYS A 33 -6.24 -1.08 1.16
CA CYS A 33 -6.16 0.23 0.51
C CYS A 33 -6.51 0.15 -0.98
N GLU A 34 -6.04 -0.86 -1.71
CA GLU A 34 -6.41 -1.06 -3.13
C GLU A 34 -7.92 -1.27 -3.29
N ALA A 35 -8.53 -2.08 -2.43
CA ALA A 35 -9.98 -2.26 -2.43
C ALA A 35 -10.71 -0.95 -2.11
N ALA A 36 -10.19 -0.13 -1.21
CA ALA A 36 -10.77 1.17 -0.86
C ALA A 36 -10.67 2.18 -2.01
N PHE A 37 -9.57 2.20 -2.80
CA PHE A 37 -9.49 3.00 -4.02
C PHE A 37 -10.59 2.61 -5.02
N THR A 38 -10.76 1.32 -5.25
CA THR A 38 -11.81 0.81 -6.15
C THR A 38 -13.20 1.21 -5.66
N LEU A 39 -13.45 1.15 -4.35
CA LEU A 39 -14.73 1.55 -3.77
C LEU A 39 -14.96 3.07 -3.82
N HIS A 40 -13.93 3.88 -3.70
CA HIS A 40 -14.03 5.33 -3.90
C HIS A 40 -14.51 5.66 -5.32
N GLU A 41 -13.88 5.05 -6.33
CA GLU A 41 -14.29 5.21 -7.72
C GLU A 41 -15.71 4.69 -7.97
N TRP A 42 -16.03 3.52 -7.40
CA TRP A 42 -17.37 2.95 -7.50
C TRP A 42 -18.43 3.89 -6.89
N MET A 43 -18.19 4.46 -5.72
CA MET A 43 -19.11 5.43 -5.10
C MET A 43 -19.35 6.63 -6.02
N ALA A 44 -18.32 7.21 -6.61
CA ALA A 44 -18.45 8.33 -7.53
C ALA A 44 -19.30 7.98 -8.76
N GLN A 45 -19.10 6.77 -9.32
CA GLN A 45 -19.87 6.29 -10.49
C GLN A 45 -21.34 6.01 -10.18
N HIS A 46 -21.67 5.69 -8.92
CA HIS A 46 -23.04 5.32 -8.50
C HIS A 46 -23.76 6.44 -7.70
N GLY A 47 -23.21 7.66 -7.73
CA GLY A 47 -23.81 8.80 -7.03
C GLY A 47 -23.85 8.64 -5.51
N LYS A 48 -22.95 7.86 -4.94
CA LYS A 48 -22.76 7.70 -3.50
C LYS A 48 -21.68 8.64 -2.98
N SER A 49 -21.85 9.12 -1.75
CA SER A 49 -20.87 9.96 -1.07
C SER A 49 -20.40 9.32 0.25
N VAL A 50 -19.27 9.79 0.72
CA VAL A 50 -18.68 9.31 1.99
C VAL A 50 -19.61 9.54 3.18
N ASP A 51 -20.38 10.62 3.20
CA ASP A 51 -21.32 10.94 4.26
C ASP A 51 -22.45 9.92 4.39
N GLN A 52 -22.75 9.22 3.30
CA GLN A 52 -23.78 8.17 3.26
C GLN A 52 -23.27 6.82 3.78
N ILE A 53 -21.96 6.69 4.10
CA ILE A 53 -21.41 5.45 4.66
C ILE A 53 -21.98 5.26 6.07
N LYS A 54 -22.67 4.13 6.26
CA LYS A 54 -23.17 3.66 7.56
C LYS A 54 -22.11 2.79 8.24
N GLN A 55 -21.52 1.84 7.48
CA GLN A 55 -20.53 0.90 7.98
C GLN A 55 -19.64 0.41 6.83
N VAL A 56 -18.36 0.16 7.14
CA VAL A 56 -17.43 -0.56 6.27
C VAL A 56 -17.00 -1.84 6.98
N THR A 57 -17.09 -2.96 6.29
CA THR A 57 -16.59 -4.24 6.78
C THR A 57 -15.33 -4.62 5.99
N ILE A 58 -14.26 -4.90 6.71
CA ILE A 58 -13.02 -5.47 6.17
C ILE A 58 -12.97 -6.94 6.59
N ARG A 59 -13.16 -7.87 5.65
CA ARG A 59 -12.79 -9.27 5.87
C ARG A 59 -11.30 -9.42 5.62
N THR A 60 -10.58 -9.98 6.58
CA THR A 60 -9.12 -10.01 6.56
C THR A 60 -8.56 -11.26 7.25
N HIS A 61 -7.27 -11.45 7.21
CA HIS A 61 -6.56 -12.54 7.90
C HIS A 61 -6.19 -12.16 9.35
N GLU A 62 -5.95 -13.16 10.19
CA GLU A 62 -5.66 -13.01 11.63
C GLU A 62 -4.51 -12.03 11.90
N ALA A 63 -3.44 -12.09 11.12
CA ALA A 63 -2.28 -11.24 11.33
C ALA A 63 -2.61 -9.73 11.16
N CYS A 64 -3.48 -9.37 10.22
CA CYS A 64 -3.96 -7.99 10.07
C CYS A 64 -4.68 -7.51 11.33
N ILE A 65 -5.62 -8.32 11.83
CA ILE A 65 -6.36 -7.99 13.06
C ILE A 65 -5.41 -7.82 14.25
N ARG A 66 -4.49 -8.75 14.43
CA ARG A 66 -3.59 -8.73 15.56
C ARG A 66 -2.60 -7.56 15.54
N ILE A 67 -2.18 -7.12 14.36
CA ILE A 67 -1.11 -6.14 14.21
C ILE A 67 -1.65 -4.71 14.03
N ILE A 68 -2.68 -4.54 13.18
CA ILE A 68 -3.12 -3.20 12.75
C ILE A 68 -4.61 -2.90 12.92
N ASP A 69 -5.42 -3.80 13.48
CA ASP A 69 -6.80 -3.46 13.92
C ASP A 69 -6.73 -2.64 15.22
N LYS A 70 -6.37 -1.36 15.06
CA LYS A 70 -6.08 -0.46 16.17
C LYS A 70 -7.24 0.49 16.41
N LYS A 71 -7.83 0.40 17.61
CA LYS A 71 -8.90 1.29 18.06
C LYS A 71 -8.33 2.32 19.08
N GLY A 72 -8.98 3.46 19.15
CA GLY A 72 -8.58 4.55 20.07
C GLY A 72 -7.78 5.66 19.37
N PRO A 73 -7.17 6.58 20.13
CA PRO A 73 -6.49 7.74 19.58
C PRO A 73 -5.22 7.35 18.81
N LEU A 74 -4.94 8.11 17.76
CA LEU A 74 -3.73 8.00 16.94
C LEU A 74 -2.93 9.29 17.12
N ASN A 75 -1.83 9.22 17.85
CA ASN A 75 -1.13 10.41 18.34
C ASN A 75 0.01 10.90 17.42
N ASN A 76 0.38 10.10 16.43
CA ASN A 76 1.51 10.39 15.56
C ASN A 76 1.40 9.62 14.23
N PRO A 77 2.24 9.95 13.21
CA PRO A 77 2.24 9.25 11.92
C PRO A 77 2.44 7.73 12.00
N ALA A 78 3.26 7.24 12.93
CA ALA A 78 3.50 5.80 13.10
C ALA A 78 2.26 5.06 13.63
N ASP A 79 1.49 5.70 14.53
CA ASP A 79 0.20 5.16 14.97
C ASP A 79 -0.79 5.02 13.81
N ARG A 80 -0.80 6.00 12.90
CA ARG A 80 -1.70 6.04 11.75
C ARG A 80 -1.31 5.01 10.69
N ASP A 81 -0.01 4.84 10.43
CA ASP A 81 0.52 3.83 9.51
C ASP A 81 0.29 2.39 10.03
N HIS A 82 0.03 2.20 11.30
CA HIS A 82 -0.31 0.91 11.92
C HIS A 82 -1.78 0.82 12.37
N CYS A 83 -2.68 1.52 11.67
CA CYS A 83 -4.12 1.46 11.88
C CYS A 83 -4.83 1.21 10.55
N VAL A 84 -5.33 -0.01 10.32
CA VAL A 84 -6.00 -0.36 9.07
C VAL A 84 -7.21 0.52 8.80
N GLN A 85 -7.94 0.92 9.84
CA GLN A 85 -9.10 1.81 9.70
C GLN A 85 -8.68 3.19 9.19
N TYR A 86 -7.54 3.73 9.66
CA TYR A 86 -7.02 5.00 9.15
C TYR A 86 -6.61 4.87 7.67
N MET A 87 -5.81 3.84 7.37
CA MET A 87 -5.30 3.61 6.03
C MET A 87 -6.39 3.31 4.99
N VAL A 88 -7.55 2.80 5.42
CA VAL A 88 -8.73 2.58 4.57
C VAL A 88 -9.60 3.83 4.48
N ALA A 89 -9.75 4.60 5.56
CA ALA A 89 -10.54 5.83 5.55
C ALA A 89 -10.01 6.86 4.56
N ILE A 90 -8.68 7.05 4.48
CA ILE A 90 -8.06 8.02 3.58
C ILE A 90 -8.43 7.75 2.10
N PRO A 91 -8.20 6.56 1.52
CA PRO A 91 -8.59 6.31 0.13
C PRO A 91 -10.10 6.35 -0.09
N LEU A 92 -10.93 5.95 0.86
CA LEU A 92 -12.40 6.08 0.73
C LEU A 92 -12.82 7.55 0.61
N ILE A 93 -12.19 8.46 1.35
CA ILE A 93 -12.51 9.89 1.35
C ILE A 93 -11.87 10.60 0.15
N PHE A 94 -10.58 10.39 -0.09
CA PHE A 94 -9.76 11.22 -0.97
C PHE A 94 -9.32 10.53 -2.28
N GLY A 95 -9.58 9.25 -2.47
CA GLY A 95 -9.14 8.47 -3.63
C GLY A 95 -7.61 8.34 -3.76
N ARG A 96 -6.86 8.59 -2.69
CA ARG A 96 -5.38 8.55 -2.65
C ARG A 96 -4.88 8.17 -1.28
N LEU A 97 -3.60 7.78 -1.20
CA LEU A 97 -2.87 7.62 0.07
C LEU A 97 -1.40 7.98 -0.18
N THR A 98 -0.92 9.03 0.47
CA THR A 98 0.46 9.54 0.35
C THR A 98 1.10 9.69 1.73
N ALA A 99 2.41 9.89 1.78
CA ALA A 99 3.11 10.11 3.04
C ALA A 99 2.59 11.36 3.80
N LYS A 100 2.12 12.38 3.08
CA LYS A 100 1.54 13.59 3.70
C LYS A 100 0.23 13.32 4.43
N ASP A 101 -0.49 12.29 4.03
CA ASP A 101 -1.78 11.94 4.65
C ASP A 101 -1.63 11.36 6.07
N TYR A 102 -0.41 11.11 6.52
CA TYR A 102 -0.09 10.68 7.88
C TYR A 102 0.33 11.82 8.81
N GLU A 103 0.60 13.01 8.27
CA GLU A 103 1.02 14.17 9.07
C GLU A 103 -0.13 14.70 9.94
N ASP A 104 0.23 15.34 11.06
CA ASP A 104 -0.75 15.78 12.06
C ASP A 104 -1.76 16.79 11.49
N GLU A 105 -1.29 17.71 10.67
CA GLU A 105 -2.13 18.72 10.02
C GLU A 105 -3.21 18.08 9.15
N PHE A 106 -2.86 17.05 8.37
CA PHE A 106 -3.82 16.34 7.53
C PHE A 106 -4.77 15.46 8.35
N ALA A 107 -4.24 14.78 9.36
CA ALA A 107 -5.02 13.90 10.23
C ALA A 107 -6.03 14.64 11.12
N ALA A 108 -5.94 15.96 11.21
CA ALA A 108 -6.91 16.80 11.93
C ALA A 108 -8.27 16.95 11.21
N ASP A 109 -8.42 16.46 9.97
CA ASP A 109 -9.71 16.44 9.27
C ASP A 109 -10.69 15.49 9.99
N PRO A 110 -11.80 16.01 10.56
CA PRO A 110 -12.72 15.19 11.37
C PRO A 110 -13.39 14.06 10.60
N ARG A 111 -13.52 14.18 9.27
CA ARG A 111 -14.11 13.13 8.43
C ARG A 111 -13.33 11.82 8.52
N ILE A 112 -12.02 11.90 8.76
CA ILE A 112 -11.16 10.72 8.86
C ILE A 112 -11.57 9.88 10.07
N ASP A 113 -11.71 10.50 11.24
CA ASP A 113 -12.10 9.79 12.46
C ASP A 113 -13.57 9.32 12.41
N GLU A 114 -14.45 10.10 11.75
CA GLU A 114 -15.84 9.67 11.51
C GLU A 114 -15.92 8.39 10.68
N ILE A 115 -15.13 8.29 9.62
CA ILE A 115 -15.11 7.07 8.77
C ILE A 115 -14.38 5.94 9.49
N ARG A 116 -13.24 6.21 10.14
CA ARG A 116 -12.55 5.22 10.99
C ARG A 116 -13.46 4.53 11.97
N ALA A 117 -14.31 5.29 12.65
CA ALA A 117 -15.24 4.75 13.65
C ALA A 117 -16.29 3.78 13.05
N LYS A 118 -16.54 3.88 11.75
CA LYS A 118 -17.49 3.03 11.01
C LYS A 118 -16.85 1.78 10.41
N ILE A 119 -15.52 1.62 10.50
CA ILE A 119 -14.78 0.51 9.91
C ILE A 119 -14.57 -0.60 10.94
N ASN A 120 -14.99 -1.82 10.58
CA ASN A 120 -14.82 -3.01 11.42
C ASN A 120 -14.08 -4.11 10.66
N CYS A 121 -13.14 -4.76 11.35
CA CYS A 121 -12.44 -5.94 10.83
C CYS A 121 -13.14 -7.22 11.30
N VAL A 122 -13.21 -8.19 10.39
CA VAL A 122 -13.73 -9.53 10.65
C VAL A 122 -12.73 -10.54 10.08
N GLU A 123 -12.33 -11.52 10.88
CA GLU A 123 -11.47 -12.59 10.40
C GLU A 123 -12.17 -13.46 9.38
N ASP A 124 -11.47 -13.74 8.29
CA ASP A 124 -11.80 -14.80 7.36
C ASP A 124 -10.79 -15.94 7.52
N SER A 125 -11.26 -17.10 7.94
CA SER A 125 -10.39 -18.25 8.20
C SER A 125 -9.66 -18.76 6.96
N GLN A 126 -10.25 -18.60 5.77
CA GLN A 126 -9.58 -18.94 4.51
C GLN A 126 -8.44 -17.96 4.21
N PHE A 127 -8.64 -16.66 4.44
CA PHE A 127 -7.59 -15.66 4.28
C PHE A 127 -6.45 -15.90 5.28
N THR A 128 -6.76 -16.28 6.51
CA THR A 128 -5.77 -16.66 7.53
C THR A 128 -4.97 -17.89 7.09
N HIS A 129 -5.65 -18.95 6.60
CA HIS A 129 -4.99 -20.12 6.07
C HIS A 129 -4.05 -19.77 4.91
N ASP A 130 -4.53 -19.01 3.94
CA ASP A 130 -3.79 -18.64 2.72
C ASP A 130 -2.61 -17.70 3.01
N TYR A 131 -2.70 -16.89 4.07
CA TYR A 131 -1.60 -16.06 4.57
C TYR A 131 -0.45 -16.93 5.10
N HIS A 132 -0.74 -18.01 5.80
CA HIS A 132 0.25 -18.93 6.36
C HIS A 132 0.76 -19.96 5.37
N ASP A 133 0.06 -20.23 4.29
CA ASP A 133 0.46 -21.17 3.25
C ASP A 133 1.74 -20.68 2.54
N PRO A 134 2.86 -21.43 2.61
CA PRO A 134 4.12 -21.05 1.98
C PRO A 134 4.02 -20.88 0.45
N GLU A 135 3.12 -21.60 -0.18
CA GLU A 135 2.94 -21.55 -1.64
C GLU A 135 2.07 -20.38 -2.08
N LYS A 136 1.14 -19.95 -1.22
CA LYS A 136 0.28 -18.79 -1.50
C LYS A 136 0.90 -17.49 -1.03
N ARG A 137 1.25 -17.38 0.26
CA ARG A 137 1.72 -16.14 0.85
C ARG A 137 0.78 -14.97 0.55
N SER A 138 -0.52 -15.25 0.64
CA SER A 138 -1.58 -14.30 0.36
C SER A 138 -1.67 -13.23 1.46
N ILE A 139 -2.11 -12.02 1.10
CA ILE A 139 -2.37 -10.92 2.04
C ILE A 139 -3.76 -10.38 1.73
N ALA A 140 -4.72 -11.28 1.63
CA ALA A 140 -6.05 -10.94 1.15
C ALA A 140 -6.81 -10.03 2.11
N ASN A 141 -7.47 -9.04 1.54
CA ASN A 141 -8.49 -8.23 2.19
C ASN A 141 -9.70 -8.11 1.26
N ALA A 142 -10.89 -8.06 1.85
CA ALA A 142 -12.14 -7.83 1.14
C ALA A 142 -12.94 -6.73 1.84
N LEU A 143 -13.39 -5.73 1.09
CA LEU A 143 -14.12 -4.59 1.61
C LEU A 143 -15.55 -4.54 1.07
N THR A 144 -16.50 -4.25 1.95
CA THR A 144 -17.92 -3.96 1.62
C THR A 144 -18.37 -2.72 2.37
N ILE A 145 -19.12 -1.84 1.72
CA ILE A 145 -19.74 -0.66 2.32
C ILE A 145 -21.25 -0.87 2.41
N GLU A 146 -21.82 -0.64 3.58
CA GLU A 146 -23.26 -0.46 3.79
C GLU A 146 -23.57 1.03 3.90
N PHE A 147 -24.55 1.51 3.16
CA PHE A 147 -24.97 2.90 3.16
C PHE A 147 -26.18 3.15 4.06
N THR A 148 -26.41 4.41 4.41
CA THR A 148 -27.52 4.83 5.30
C THR A 148 -28.90 4.54 4.71
N ASP A 149 -29.02 4.42 3.40
CA ASP A 149 -30.26 4.03 2.71
C ASP A 149 -30.47 2.50 2.66
N GLY A 150 -29.60 1.73 3.30
CA GLY A 150 -29.64 0.27 3.33
C GLY A 150 -29.05 -0.43 2.11
N SER A 151 -28.63 0.30 1.08
CA SER A 151 -27.92 -0.28 -0.05
C SER A 151 -26.50 -0.69 0.32
N LYS A 152 -25.89 -1.58 -0.47
CA LYS A 152 -24.51 -2.06 -0.27
C LYS A 152 -23.70 -1.91 -1.55
N SER A 153 -22.41 -1.68 -1.38
CA SER A 153 -21.44 -1.79 -2.47
C SER A 153 -21.25 -3.25 -2.87
N PRO A 154 -20.66 -3.54 -4.04
CA PRO A 154 -20.06 -4.85 -4.28
C PRO A 154 -18.96 -5.09 -3.24
N GLU A 155 -18.67 -6.37 -2.96
CA GLU A 155 -17.49 -6.75 -2.21
C GLU A 155 -16.29 -6.70 -3.15
N ILE A 156 -15.27 -5.93 -2.77
CA ILE A 156 -14.01 -5.84 -3.51
C ILE A 156 -12.95 -6.66 -2.78
N VAL A 157 -12.49 -7.72 -3.42
CA VAL A 157 -11.45 -8.63 -2.90
C VAL A 157 -10.14 -8.38 -3.62
N VAL A 158 -9.08 -8.13 -2.86
CA VAL A 158 -7.71 -8.05 -3.38
C VAL A 158 -6.84 -9.04 -2.63
N GLU A 159 -6.31 -10.04 -3.31
CA GLU A 159 -5.51 -11.11 -2.70
C GLU A 159 -4.05 -10.74 -2.54
N TYR A 160 -3.44 -10.17 -3.59
CA TYR A 160 -2.04 -9.77 -3.61
C TYR A 160 -1.93 -8.28 -3.92
N PRO A 161 -1.10 -7.53 -3.19
CA PRO A 161 -0.89 -6.11 -3.50
C PRO A 161 -0.14 -5.93 -4.81
N VAL A 162 -0.34 -4.80 -5.45
CA VAL A 162 0.28 -4.49 -6.75
C VAL A 162 1.81 -4.60 -6.76
N GLY A 163 2.47 -4.49 -5.61
CA GLY A 163 3.92 -4.70 -5.47
C GLY A 163 4.36 -6.15 -5.33
N HIS A 164 3.43 -7.09 -5.24
CA HIS A 164 3.73 -8.50 -5.06
C HIS A 164 4.33 -9.13 -6.32
N ARG A 165 5.19 -10.16 -6.16
CA ARG A 165 5.86 -10.84 -7.28
C ARG A 165 4.91 -11.41 -8.34
N ARG A 166 3.69 -11.76 -7.96
CA ARG A 166 2.64 -12.26 -8.88
C ARG A 166 2.00 -11.16 -9.72
N ARG A 167 2.26 -9.89 -9.41
CA ARG A 167 1.72 -8.71 -10.11
C ARG A 167 2.82 -7.76 -10.59
N ARG A 168 3.99 -8.30 -10.93
CA ARG A 168 5.15 -7.50 -11.38
C ARG A 168 4.88 -6.70 -12.63
N ASP A 169 4.15 -7.26 -13.58
CA ASP A 169 3.83 -6.58 -14.84
C ASP A 169 2.96 -5.34 -14.61
N GLU A 170 2.02 -5.42 -13.67
CA GLU A 170 1.23 -4.26 -13.23
C GLU A 170 2.08 -3.28 -12.41
N GLY A 171 2.96 -3.80 -11.57
CA GLY A 171 3.72 -3.04 -10.60
C GLY A 171 4.88 -2.26 -11.20
N LEU A 172 5.60 -2.80 -12.17
CA LEU A 172 6.80 -2.17 -12.71
C LEU A 172 6.56 -0.76 -13.29
N PRO A 173 5.53 -0.51 -14.12
CA PRO A 173 5.25 0.84 -14.61
C PRO A 173 4.96 1.84 -13.48
N LEU A 174 4.26 1.41 -12.44
CA LEU A 174 3.96 2.26 -11.27
C LEU A 174 5.21 2.55 -10.45
N LEU A 175 6.11 1.57 -10.33
CA LEU A 175 7.41 1.75 -9.66
C LEU A 175 8.28 2.76 -10.40
N ILE A 176 8.35 2.65 -11.73
CA ILE A 176 9.07 3.61 -12.57
C ILE A 176 8.48 5.01 -12.40
N SER A 177 7.17 5.16 -12.48
CA SER A 177 6.49 6.44 -12.27
C SER A 177 6.77 7.02 -10.88
N LYS A 178 6.82 6.19 -9.84
CA LYS A 178 7.20 6.63 -8.49
C LYS A 178 8.65 7.08 -8.42
N TYR A 179 9.55 6.35 -9.04
CA TYR A 179 10.96 6.70 -9.13
C TYR A 179 11.14 8.07 -9.79
N GLN A 180 10.52 8.29 -10.93
CA GLN A 180 10.56 9.56 -11.66
C GLN A 180 10.00 10.73 -10.84
N ARG A 181 8.87 10.54 -10.17
CA ARG A 181 8.31 11.57 -9.26
C ARG A 181 9.25 11.88 -8.10
N ASN A 182 9.96 10.88 -7.56
CA ASN A 182 10.90 11.10 -6.46
C ASN A 182 12.15 11.86 -6.93
N LEU A 183 12.70 11.54 -8.09
CA LEU A 183 13.82 12.26 -8.68
C LEU A 183 13.48 13.72 -8.95
N SER A 184 12.32 13.99 -9.55
CA SER A 184 11.87 15.37 -9.89
C SER A 184 11.64 16.29 -8.69
N ARG A 185 11.64 15.75 -7.46
CA ARG A 185 11.59 16.56 -6.23
C ARG A 185 12.93 17.19 -5.88
N ILE A 186 14.02 16.63 -6.37
CA ILE A 186 15.39 16.99 -6.01
C ILE A 186 16.16 17.57 -7.21
N PHE A 187 15.98 16.95 -8.38
CA PHE A 187 16.74 17.24 -9.59
C PHE A 187 15.87 17.90 -10.65
N ASP A 188 16.47 18.71 -11.51
CA ASP A 188 15.81 19.23 -12.70
C ASP A 188 15.58 18.13 -13.76
N LYS A 189 14.87 18.48 -14.82
CA LYS A 189 14.47 17.54 -15.85
C LYS A 189 15.65 16.86 -16.57
N GLU A 190 16.70 17.63 -16.88
CA GLU A 190 17.86 17.14 -17.61
C GLU A 190 18.65 16.15 -16.74
N HIS A 191 18.85 16.49 -15.47
CA HIS A 191 19.53 15.64 -14.51
C HIS A 191 18.73 14.35 -14.22
N CYS A 192 17.40 14.43 -14.09
CA CYS A 192 16.53 13.25 -14.00
C CYS A 192 16.73 12.31 -15.18
N GLN A 193 16.78 12.84 -16.41
CA GLN A 193 16.98 12.02 -17.60
C GLN A 193 18.35 11.31 -17.62
N GLN A 194 19.40 11.98 -17.13
CA GLN A 194 20.74 11.36 -17.02
C GLN A 194 20.72 10.19 -16.02
N ILE A 195 20.10 10.37 -14.86
CA ILE A 195 19.96 9.32 -13.85
C ILE A 195 19.13 8.14 -14.42
N GLU A 196 18.00 8.43 -15.04
CA GLU A 196 17.11 7.42 -15.62
C GLU A 196 17.79 6.61 -16.73
N ALA A 197 18.57 7.26 -17.58
CA ALA A 197 19.29 6.62 -18.68
C ALA A 197 20.30 5.56 -18.22
N VAL A 198 20.75 5.63 -16.97
CA VAL A 198 21.63 4.61 -16.37
C VAL A 198 20.79 3.63 -15.53
N SER A 199 19.93 4.16 -14.65
CA SER A 199 19.23 3.35 -13.64
C SER A 199 18.20 2.39 -14.22
N LEU A 200 17.58 2.75 -15.35
CA LEU A 200 16.54 1.96 -16.00
C LEU A 200 17.05 1.08 -17.14
N ASP A 201 18.34 1.15 -17.45
CA ASP A 201 19.00 0.30 -18.44
C ASP A 201 19.95 -0.65 -17.72
N PHE A 202 19.57 -1.92 -17.60
CA PHE A 202 20.38 -2.90 -16.87
C PHE A 202 21.75 -3.12 -17.49
N ASP A 203 21.89 -3.07 -18.80
CA ASP A 203 23.16 -3.28 -19.48
C ASP A 203 24.14 -2.13 -19.22
N ARG A 204 23.64 -0.91 -19.11
CA ARG A 204 24.44 0.24 -18.66
C ARG A 204 24.75 0.18 -17.17
N LEU A 205 23.73 -0.10 -16.36
CA LEU A 205 23.86 -0.12 -14.90
C LEU A 205 24.90 -1.12 -14.40
N LYS A 206 24.97 -2.32 -14.99
CA LYS A 206 25.93 -3.37 -14.57
C LYS A 206 27.37 -3.02 -14.86
N ASP A 207 27.62 -2.14 -15.82
CA ASP A 207 28.98 -1.80 -16.30
C ASP A 207 29.47 -0.47 -15.71
N VAL A 208 28.60 0.34 -15.08
CA VAL A 208 29.01 1.61 -14.46
C VAL A 208 29.71 1.38 -13.13
N GLN A 209 30.77 2.14 -12.87
CA GLN A 209 31.46 2.11 -11.58
C GLN A 209 30.57 2.71 -10.48
N ILE A 210 30.67 2.18 -9.26
CA ILE A 210 29.80 2.60 -8.15
C ILE A 210 29.96 4.07 -7.77
N ASP A 211 31.17 4.61 -7.84
CA ASP A 211 31.46 6.01 -7.57
C ASP A 211 30.88 6.94 -8.66
N GLU A 212 30.98 6.53 -9.93
CA GLU A 212 30.32 7.23 -11.04
C GLU A 212 28.79 7.22 -10.87
N PHE A 213 28.22 6.05 -10.54
CA PHE A 213 26.79 5.93 -10.29
C PHE A 213 26.33 6.83 -9.14
N LEU A 214 27.04 6.84 -8.02
CA LEU A 214 26.70 7.67 -6.87
C LEU A 214 26.83 9.17 -7.18
N THR A 215 27.79 9.56 -8.03
CA THR A 215 27.97 10.95 -8.45
C THR A 215 26.75 11.50 -9.18
N LEU A 216 25.99 10.65 -9.87
CA LEU A 216 24.72 11.06 -10.52
C LEU A 216 23.67 11.59 -9.53
N PHE A 217 23.75 11.24 -8.25
CA PHE A 217 22.81 11.67 -7.22
C PHE A 217 23.32 12.85 -6.38
N VAL A 218 24.44 13.45 -6.78
CA VAL A 218 24.97 14.66 -6.12
C VAL A 218 24.31 15.89 -6.75
N LYS A 219 23.69 16.73 -5.91
CA LYS A 219 23.17 18.02 -6.34
C LYS A 219 24.33 19.01 -6.45
N ILE A 220 24.61 19.48 -7.64
CA ILE A 220 25.61 20.52 -7.92
C ILE A 220 24.96 21.89 -7.77
#